data_65b3a0f7a29c48c7c5307f58f1823fda
#
_entry.id   65b3a0f7a29c48c7c5307f58f1823fda
#
_cell.length_a   1.000
_cell.length_b   1.000
_cell.length_c   1.000
_cell.angle_alpha   90.00
_cell.angle_beta   90.00
_cell.angle_gamma   90.00
#
_symmetry.space_group_name_H-M   'P 1'
#
loop_
_entity.id
_entity.type
_entity.pdbx_description
1 polymer ?
#
loop_
_entity_poly.entity_id
_entity_poly.type
_entity_poly.pdbx_seq_one_letter_code
_entity_poly.pdbx_strand_id
1 'polypeptide(L)'
;ARNGIYKIIYVAPERLMTSGFLSVGAAQTVSMVCVDEAHCVSQWGQDFRPSYLAIPDYIKTLSHRPVVGAFTATATGEVREDILRLLQLQAPKVLVTGFDRPNLYFGVLSPTDKYAAVRQYLLSHPDRSGIIYCLTRKTVEEVTELLCEDGFSAVRYHAGLDPEERRRNQDDFVYDRARIMVATNAFGMGIDKSNVSFVLHYNMPKNIESYYQEAGRAGRDGEPADCILLYSGRDVITNQFLIDQSEPNPDLSPEQQAEIRQRDKERLRQMTFYATAHSCLREFLLRYF
;
A
#
# COMPACT_ATOMS: atom_id res chain seq x y z
N ALA A 1 -22.44 -18.34 6.59
CA ALA A 1 -23.00 -16.98 6.52
C ALA A 1 -24.55 -17.01 6.49
N ARG A 2 -25.20 -17.82 5.61
CA ARG A 2 -26.67 -17.86 5.45
C ARG A 2 -27.47 -18.09 6.77
N ASN A 3 -26.90 -18.76 7.75
CA ASN A 3 -27.56 -19.07 9.01
C ASN A 3 -27.40 -17.99 10.09
N GLY A 4 -26.88 -16.79 9.74
CA GLY A 4 -26.74 -15.67 10.67
C GLY A 4 -25.73 -15.88 11.81
N ILE A 5 -24.85 -16.89 11.73
CA ILE A 5 -23.86 -17.20 12.76
C ILE A 5 -22.77 -16.14 12.83
N TYR A 6 -22.38 -15.59 11.67
CA TYR A 6 -21.32 -14.60 11.58
C TYR A 6 -21.87 -13.18 11.67
N LYS A 7 -21.27 -12.37 12.54
CA LYS A 7 -21.61 -10.95 12.72
C LYS A 7 -20.83 -10.05 11.75
N ILE A 8 -19.65 -10.49 11.32
CA ILE A 8 -18.78 -9.79 10.37
C ILE A 8 -18.41 -10.77 9.27
N ILE A 9 -18.48 -10.32 8.02
CA ILE A 9 -18.12 -11.09 6.84
C ILE A 9 -17.12 -10.26 6.02
N TYR A 10 -15.90 -10.75 5.84
CA TYR A 10 -14.94 -10.19 4.92
C TYR A 10 -15.13 -10.80 3.54
N VAL A 11 -15.22 -9.96 2.52
CA VAL A 11 -15.46 -10.38 1.15
C VAL A 11 -14.67 -9.51 0.18
N ALA A 12 -14.03 -10.13 -0.80
CA ALA A 12 -13.41 -9.40 -1.91
C ALA A 12 -14.50 -8.90 -2.89
N PRO A 13 -14.38 -7.68 -3.44
CA PRO A 13 -15.39 -7.10 -4.34
C PRO A 13 -15.76 -8.00 -5.53
N GLU A 14 -14.80 -8.77 -6.06
CA GLU A 14 -14.98 -9.73 -7.16
C GLU A 14 -16.04 -10.80 -6.86
N ARG A 15 -16.32 -11.06 -5.59
CA ARG A 15 -17.30 -12.06 -5.17
C ARG A 15 -18.70 -11.52 -4.93
N LEU A 16 -18.88 -10.20 -4.88
CA LEU A 16 -20.14 -9.57 -4.50
C LEU A 16 -21.31 -9.98 -5.40
N MET A 17 -21.08 -10.03 -6.71
CA MET A 17 -22.11 -10.35 -7.72
C MET A 17 -22.22 -11.85 -8.03
N THR A 18 -21.51 -12.72 -7.30
CA THR A 18 -21.67 -14.16 -7.48
C THR A 18 -23.00 -14.64 -6.88
N SER A 19 -23.67 -15.62 -7.53
CA SER A 19 -24.93 -16.16 -7.06
C SER A 19 -24.88 -16.67 -5.62
N GLY A 20 -23.76 -17.27 -5.23
CA GLY A 20 -23.50 -17.73 -3.86
C GLY A 20 -23.52 -16.60 -2.84
N PHE A 21 -22.88 -15.45 -3.13
CA PHE A 21 -22.84 -14.34 -2.20
C PHE A 21 -24.13 -13.50 -2.21
N LEU A 22 -24.75 -13.29 -3.37
CA LEU A 22 -26.08 -12.65 -3.46
C LEU A 22 -27.11 -13.36 -2.60
N SER A 23 -27.08 -14.71 -2.56
CA SER A 23 -27.99 -15.49 -1.71
C SER A 23 -27.73 -15.30 -0.19
N VAL A 24 -26.53 -14.91 0.21
CA VAL A 24 -26.24 -14.53 1.60
C VAL A 24 -26.85 -13.18 1.92
N GLY A 25 -26.69 -12.18 1.03
CA GLY A 25 -27.29 -10.85 1.17
C GLY A 25 -28.81 -10.89 1.21
N ALA A 26 -29.46 -11.75 0.42
CA ALA A 26 -30.90 -11.95 0.43
C ALA A 26 -31.42 -12.63 1.71
N ALA A 27 -30.61 -13.48 2.34
CA ALA A 27 -31.02 -14.26 3.53
C ALA A 27 -30.73 -13.53 4.86
N GLN A 28 -30.00 -12.41 4.82
CA GLN A 28 -29.53 -11.70 6.02
C GLN A 28 -29.85 -10.20 5.97
N THR A 29 -30.08 -9.63 7.15
CA THR A 29 -30.14 -8.19 7.31
C THR A 29 -28.73 -7.63 7.40
N VAL A 30 -28.25 -6.99 6.33
CA VAL A 30 -26.95 -6.31 6.31
C VAL A 30 -27.14 -4.89 6.85
N SER A 31 -26.66 -4.64 8.07
CA SER A 31 -26.80 -3.32 8.72
C SER A 31 -25.74 -2.31 8.26
N MET A 32 -24.56 -2.78 7.90
CA MET A 32 -23.44 -1.93 7.50
C MET A 32 -22.58 -2.60 6.43
N VAL A 33 -22.12 -1.81 5.47
CA VAL A 33 -21.09 -2.18 4.50
C VAL A 33 -19.90 -1.23 4.69
N CYS A 34 -18.75 -1.79 5.02
CA CYS A 34 -17.49 -1.07 5.12
C CYS A 34 -16.66 -1.35 3.87
N VAL A 35 -16.34 -0.31 3.12
CA VAL A 35 -15.45 -0.38 1.95
C VAL A 35 -14.08 0.07 2.42
N ASP A 36 -13.16 -0.88 2.55
CA ASP A 36 -11.75 -0.60 2.82
C ASP A 36 -11.02 -0.32 1.52
N GLU A 37 -9.90 0.43 1.59
CA GLU A 37 -9.13 0.90 0.43
C GLU A 37 -10.05 1.52 -0.64
N ALA A 38 -10.98 2.36 -0.22
CA ALA A 38 -12.03 2.91 -1.08
C ALA A 38 -11.49 3.69 -2.29
N HIS A 39 -10.21 4.13 -2.26
CA HIS A 39 -9.53 4.76 -3.39
C HIS A 39 -9.47 3.85 -4.62
N CYS A 40 -9.57 2.52 -4.42
CA CYS A 40 -9.59 1.54 -5.52
C CYS A 40 -10.81 1.70 -6.46
N VAL A 41 -11.86 2.41 -6.06
CA VAL A 41 -13.01 2.68 -6.93
C VAL A 41 -12.70 3.71 -8.01
N SER A 42 -11.71 4.58 -7.76
CA SER A 42 -11.36 5.69 -8.65
C SER A 42 -10.26 5.30 -9.63
N GLN A 43 -10.44 5.63 -10.89
CA GLN A 43 -9.38 5.54 -11.90
C GLN A 43 -8.21 6.50 -11.61
N TRP A 44 -8.47 7.52 -10.78
CA TRP A 44 -7.46 8.45 -10.28
C TRP A 44 -6.77 7.93 -9.02
N GLY A 45 -7.21 6.81 -8.45
CA GLY A 45 -6.55 6.11 -7.34
C GLY A 45 -5.27 5.41 -7.78
N GLN A 46 -4.41 5.11 -6.83
CA GLN A 46 -3.10 4.44 -7.08
C GLN A 46 -3.24 2.96 -7.50
N ASP A 47 -4.37 2.34 -7.20
CA ASP A 47 -4.64 0.92 -7.42
C ASP A 47 -6.11 0.74 -7.83
N PHE A 48 -6.43 1.23 -9.05
CA PHE A 48 -7.79 1.12 -9.57
C PHE A 48 -8.18 -0.33 -9.78
N ARG A 49 -9.32 -0.73 -9.20
CA ARG A 49 -9.92 -2.07 -9.32
C ARG A 49 -11.36 -1.97 -9.83
N PRO A 50 -11.63 -2.35 -11.09
CA PRO A 50 -12.97 -2.31 -11.66
C PRO A 50 -14.04 -3.02 -10.80
N SER A 51 -13.66 -4.08 -10.08
CA SER A 51 -14.55 -4.83 -9.19
C SER A 51 -15.20 -3.98 -8.09
N TYR A 52 -14.55 -2.87 -7.67
CA TYR A 52 -15.12 -1.93 -6.70
C TYR A 52 -16.36 -1.20 -7.24
N LEU A 53 -16.47 -1.03 -8.56
CA LEU A 53 -17.64 -0.43 -9.20
C LEU A 53 -18.91 -1.27 -9.04
N ALA A 54 -18.79 -2.56 -8.72
CA ALA A 54 -19.92 -3.43 -8.44
C ALA A 54 -20.52 -3.25 -7.03
N ILE A 55 -19.85 -2.54 -6.12
CA ILE A 55 -20.29 -2.37 -4.73
C ILE A 55 -21.67 -1.67 -4.64
N PRO A 56 -21.92 -0.55 -5.34
CA PRO A 56 -23.23 0.09 -5.31
C PRO A 56 -24.35 -0.82 -5.84
N ASP A 57 -24.07 -1.60 -6.87
CA ASP A 57 -25.08 -2.52 -7.44
C ASP A 57 -25.38 -3.68 -6.48
N TYR A 58 -24.37 -4.22 -5.81
CA TYR A 58 -24.60 -5.17 -4.72
C TYR A 58 -25.48 -4.56 -3.61
N ILE A 59 -25.21 -3.34 -3.17
CA ILE A 59 -26.01 -2.65 -2.15
C ILE A 59 -27.47 -2.52 -2.57
N LYS A 60 -27.76 -2.28 -3.85
CA LYS A 60 -29.14 -2.23 -4.38
C LYS A 60 -29.86 -3.57 -4.34
N THR A 61 -29.15 -4.70 -4.31
CA THR A 61 -29.78 -6.04 -4.20
C THR A 61 -30.24 -6.39 -2.80
N LEU A 62 -29.81 -5.65 -1.78
CA LEU A 62 -30.17 -5.88 -0.39
C LEU A 62 -31.61 -5.42 -0.11
N SER A 63 -32.30 -6.11 0.81
CA SER A 63 -33.70 -5.81 1.20
C SER A 63 -33.92 -4.37 1.70
N HIS A 64 -32.90 -3.76 2.25
CA HIS A 64 -32.84 -2.35 2.65
C HIS A 64 -31.39 -1.85 2.50
N ARG A 65 -31.26 -0.54 2.31
CA ARG A 65 -29.94 0.08 2.20
C ARG A 65 -29.22 0.08 3.56
N PRO A 66 -28.04 -0.54 3.68
CA PRO A 66 -27.24 -0.48 4.90
C PRO A 66 -26.57 0.90 5.09
N VAL A 67 -26.05 1.15 6.27
CA VAL A 67 -25.06 2.22 6.45
C VAL A 67 -23.83 1.88 5.64
N VAL A 68 -23.32 2.85 4.86
CA VAL A 68 -22.12 2.63 4.03
C VAL A 68 -21.00 3.50 4.56
N GLY A 69 -19.90 2.88 4.97
CA GLY A 69 -18.64 3.53 5.33
C GLY A 69 -17.59 3.26 4.25
N ALA A 70 -16.86 4.30 3.84
CA ALA A 70 -15.74 4.21 2.92
C ALA A 70 -14.48 4.73 3.59
N PHE A 71 -13.42 3.92 3.60
CA PHE A 71 -12.18 4.22 4.30
C PHE A 71 -11.00 4.13 3.34
N THR A 72 -10.07 5.06 3.46
CA THR A 72 -8.82 5.05 2.71
C THR A 72 -7.75 5.87 3.44
N ALA A 73 -6.50 5.46 3.33
CA ALA A 73 -5.36 6.21 3.87
C ALA A 73 -4.80 7.25 2.89
N THR A 74 -5.08 7.10 1.59
CA THR A 74 -4.41 7.86 0.52
C THR A 74 -5.43 8.35 -0.51
N ALA A 75 -6.15 9.42 -0.20
CA ALA A 75 -7.09 10.00 -1.16
C ALA A 75 -6.80 11.49 -1.34
N THR A 76 -6.40 11.86 -2.56
CA THR A 76 -6.38 13.26 -3.01
C THR A 76 -7.80 13.81 -3.08
N GLY A 77 -7.96 15.12 -3.23
CA GLY A 77 -9.27 15.75 -3.37
C GLY A 77 -10.12 15.12 -4.47
N GLU A 78 -9.52 14.85 -5.63
CA GLU A 78 -10.17 14.24 -6.79
C GLU A 78 -10.62 12.79 -6.51
N VAL A 79 -9.76 11.98 -5.90
CA VAL A 79 -10.09 10.61 -5.51
C VAL A 79 -11.23 10.58 -4.49
N ARG A 80 -11.25 11.54 -3.55
CA ARG A 80 -12.32 11.67 -2.56
C ARG A 80 -13.67 11.96 -3.21
N GLU A 81 -13.73 12.87 -4.18
CA GLU A 81 -14.95 13.15 -4.94
C GLU A 81 -15.44 11.92 -5.70
N ASP A 82 -14.53 11.17 -6.32
CA ASP A 82 -14.85 9.90 -6.97
C ASP A 82 -15.41 8.87 -6.00
N ILE A 83 -14.84 8.71 -4.83
CA ILE A 83 -15.36 7.80 -3.79
C ILE A 83 -16.81 8.15 -3.46
N LEU A 84 -17.10 9.42 -3.21
CA LEU A 84 -18.46 9.89 -2.88
C LEU A 84 -19.45 9.58 -4.00
N ARG A 85 -19.05 9.86 -5.24
CA ARG A 85 -19.89 9.72 -6.44
C ARG A 85 -20.05 8.27 -6.85
N LEU A 86 -18.93 7.52 -7.02
CA LEU A 86 -18.91 6.18 -7.57
C LEU A 86 -19.48 5.14 -6.61
N LEU A 87 -19.26 5.28 -5.29
CA LEU A 87 -19.91 4.46 -4.27
C LEU A 87 -21.35 4.90 -3.95
N GLN A 88 -21.85 5.95 -4.61
CA GLN A 88 -23.21 6.48 -4.44
C GLN A 88 -23.55 6.74 -2.96
N LEU A 89 -22.62 7.36 -2.21
CA LEU A 89 -22.82 7.67 -0.80
C LEU A 89 -23.91 8.73 -0.64
N GLN A 90 -24.85 8.51 0.29
CA GLN A 90 -26.02 9.38 0.50
C GLN A 90 -25.77 10.27 1.72
N ALA A 91 -25.75 11.58 1.52
CA ALA A 91 -25.50 12.59 2.56
C ALA A 91 -24.33 12.21 3.51
N PRO A 92 -23.14 11.85 2.98
CA PRO A 92 -22.07 11.30 3.79
C PRO A 92 -21.48 12.36 4.73
N LYS A 93 -21.10 11.95 5.93
CA LYS A 93 -20.20 12.71 6.78
C LYS A 93 -18.76 12.42 6.32
N VAL A 94 -18.08 13.43 5.78
CA VAL A 94 -16.69 13.34 5.35
C VAL A 94 -15.77 13.76 6.48
N LEU A 95 -14.85 12.90 6.86
CA LEU A 95 -13.83 13.16 7.88
C LEU A 95 -12.46 13.02 7.23
N VAL A 96 -11.65 14.07 7.33
CA VAL A 96 -10.24 14.06 6.89
C VAL A 96 -9.38 14.38 8.11
N THR A 97 -8.57 13.42 8.53
CA THR A 97 -7.74 13.57 9.75
C THR A 97 -6.38 14.22 9.50
N GLY A 98 -6.08 14.51 8.23
CA GLY A 98 -4.78 15.04 7.81
C GLY A 98 -3.72 13.95 7.59
N PHE A 99 -2.66 14.35 6.89
CA PHE A 99 -1.57 13.47 6.50
C PHE A 99 -0.30 13.74 7.31
N ASP A 100 -0.32 14.68 8.26
CA ASP A 100 0.88 14.96 9.05
C ASP A 100 1.13 13.88 10.12
N ARG A 101 2.34 13.35 10.09
CA ARG A 101 2.88 12.39 11.03
C ARG A 101 4.17 12.98 11.64
N PRO A 102 4.06 13.81 12.69
CA PRO A 102 5.19 14.59 13.22
C PRO A 102 6.34 13.70 13.78
N ASN A 103 6.03 12.47 14.15
CA ASN A 103 7.00 11.50 14.63
C ASN A 103 7.81 10.80 13.53
N LEU A 104 7.48 10.99 12.24
CA LEU A 104 8.25 10.39 11.14
C LEU A 104 9.30 11.38 10.63
N TYR A 105 10.54 10.93 10.52
CA TYR A 105 11.57 11.64 9.76
C TYR A 105 11.56 11.15 8.31
N PHE A 106 11.53 12.07 7.36
CA PHE A 106 11.64 11.76 5.94
C PHE A 106 13.01 12.20 5.41
N GLY A 107 13.75 11.26 4.81
CA GLY A 107 15.05 11.52 4.22
C GLY A 107 15.21 10.86 2.85
N VAL A 108 16.00 11.51 1.97
CA VAL A 108 16.42 10.93 0.68
C VAL A 108 17.95 10.93 0.64
N LEU A 109 18.52 9.78 0.33
CA LEU A 109 19.94 9.59 0.15
C LEU A 109 20.20 9.07 -1.27
N SER A 110 21.30 9.48 -1.88
CA SER A 110 21.74 8.99 -3.20
C SER A 110 23.10 8.31 -3.10
N PRO A 111 23.18 7.16 -2.41
CA PRO A 111 24.45 6.47 -2.21
C PRO A 111 24.94 5.81 -3.50
N THR A 112 26.26 5.74 -3.66
CA THR A 112 26.89 4.95 -4.74
C THR A 112 26.65 3.46 -4.54
N ASP A 113 26.70 3.00 -3.28
CA ASP A 113 26.40 1.63 -2.86
C ASP A 113 25.21 1.66 -1.87
N LYS A 114 24.06 1.18 -2.34
CA LYS A 114 22.83 1.14 -1.53
C LYS A 114 22.93 0.13 -0.40
N TYR A 115 23.57 -1.02 -0.62
CA TYR A 115 23.70 -2.03 0.42
C TYR A 115 24.60 -1.52 1.56
N ALA A 116 25.74 -0.92 1.23
CA ALA A 116 26.60 -0.32 2.22
C ALA A 116 25.88 0.75 3.05
N ALA A 117 25.01 1.56 2.44
CA ALA A 117 24.22 2.56 3.14
C ALA A 117 23.20 1.92 4.10
N VAL A 118 22.50 0.84 3.67
CA VAL A 118 21.59 0.05 4.54
C VAL A 118 22.35 -0.54 5.71
N ARG A 119 23.46 -1.20 5.43
CA ARG A 119 24.32 -1.83 6.46
C ARG A 119 24.81 -0.81 7.50
N GLN A 120 25.28 0.34 7.05
CA GLN A 120 25.72 1.42 7.93
C GLN A 120 24.57 1.91 8.83
N TYR A 121 23.37 2.12 8.25
CA TYR A 121 22.19 2.51 9.02
C TYR A 121 21.86 1.49 10.11
N LEU A 122 21.82 0.19 9.77
CA LEU A 122 21.49 -0.88 10.71
C LEU A 122 22.53 -1.02 11.84
N LEU A 123 23.82 -0.87 11.53
CA LEU A 123 24.91 -0.87 12.53
C LEU A 123 24.80 0.31 13.48
N SER A 124 24.35 1.47 12.98
CA SER A 124 24.15 2.66 13.83
C SER A 124 22.89 2.56 14.71
N HIS A 125 21.99 1.61 14.42
CA HIS A 125 20.71 1.44 15.11
C HIS A 125 20.45 -0.04 15.46
N PRO A 126 21.29 -0.66 16.31
CA PRO A 126 21.29 -2.12 16.50
C PRO A 126 20.00 -2.66 17.13
N ASP A 127 19.26 -1.83 17.87
CA ASP A 127 18.04 -2.26 18.59
C ASP A 127 16.74 -1.95 17.84
N ARG A 128 16.82 -1.29 16.68
CA ARG A 128 15.63 -0.94 15.90
C ARG A 128 15.11 -2.09 15.05
N SER A 129 13.80 -2.22 14.96
CA SER A 129 13.10 -3.13 14.05
C SER A 129 12.48 -2.35 12.89
N GLY A 130 12.52 -2.89 11.66
CA GLY A 130 11.98 -2.15 10.54
C GLY A 130 11.84 -2.94 9.25
N ILE A 131 11.42 -2.22 8.21
CA ILE A 131 11.10 -2.77 6.90
C ILE A 131 12.02 -2.16 5.85
N ILE A 132 12.54 -3.00 4.94
CA ILE A 132 13.29 -2.58 3.75
C ILE A 132 12.47 -2.95 2.53
N TYR A 133 11.93 -1.94 1.83
CA TYR A 133 11.17 -2.16 0.61
C TYR A 133 12.06 -2.19 -0.62
N CYS A 134 11.91 -3.26 -1.40
CA CYS A 134 12.59 -3.45 -2.69
C CYS A 134 11.58 -3.54 -3.83
N LEU A 135 11.98 -3.08 -5.01
CA LEU A 135 11.11 -3.04 -6.19
C LEU A 135 10.85 -4.43 -6.78
N THR A 136 11.84 -5.33 -6.71
CA THR A 136 11.74 -6.66 -7.34
C THR A 136 11.97 -7.78 -6.35
N ARG A 137 11.39 -8.97 -6.65
CA ARG A 137 11.62 -10.21 -5.88
C ARG A 137 13.11 -10.55 -5.79
N LYS A 138 13.83 -10.42 -6.91
CA LYS A 138 15.26 -10.68 -7.00
C LYS A 138 16.05 -9.79 -6.02
N THR A 139 15.75 -8.50 -5.98
CA THR A 139 16.42 -7.58 -5.04
C THR A 139 16.08 -7.92 -3.58
N VAL A 140 14.85 -8.36 -3.28
CA VAL A 140 14.49 -8.85 -1.93
C VAL A 140 15.37 -10.02 -1.53
N GLU A 141 15.54 -11.01 -2.41
CA GLU A 141 16.38 -12.19 -2.15
C GLU A 141 17.85 -11.79 -1.89
N GLU A 142 18.43 -11.00 -2.81
CA GLU A 142 19.82 -10.54 -2.73
C GLU A 142 20.09 -9.75 -1.46
N VAL A 143 19.24 -8.78 -1.13
CA VAL A 143 19.41 -7.94 0.08
C VAL A 143 19.23 -8.76 1.36
N THR A 144 18.29 -9.71 1.38
CA THR A 144 18.09 -10.57 2.56
C THR A 144 19.30 -11.47 2.78
N GLU A 145 19.83 -12.09 1.73
CA GLU A 145 21.00 -12.96 1.79
C GLU A 145 22.20 -12.21 2.36
N LEU A 146 22.52 -11.05 1.79
CA LEU A 146 23.62 -10.20 2.27
C LEU A 146 23.45 -9.77 3.73
N LEU A 147 22.24 -9.43 4.16
CA LEU A 147 21.97 -9.08 5.55
C LEU A 147 22.17 -10.26 6.50
N CYS A 148 21.74 -11.46 6.10
CA CYS A 148 21.95 -12.68 6.89
C CYS A 148 23.44 -13.05 6.97
N GLU A 149 24.21 -12.92 5.86
CA GLU A 149 25.66 -13.12 5.84
C GLU A 149 26.39 -12.16 6.77
N ASP A 150 25.92 -10.89 6.85
CA ASP A 150 26.45 -9.88 7.76
C ASP A 150 25.95 -10.06 9.23
N GLY A 151 25.17 -11.12 9.52
CA GLY A 151 24.70 -11.48 10.85
C GLY A 151 23.45 -10.74 11.33
N PHE A 152 22.74 -10.03 10.45
CA PHE A 152 21.48 -9.42 10.83
C PHE A 152 20.33 -10.43 10.83
N SER A 153 19.40 -10.27 11.80
CA SER A 153 18.16 -11.07 11.86
C SER A 153 17.15 -10.52 10.86
N ALA A 154 17.23 -10.99 9.60
CA ALA A 154 16.40 -10.54 8.49
C ALA A 154 15.58 -11.70 7.91
N VAL A 155 14.34 -11.39 7.51
CA VAL A 155 13.44 -12.30 6.78
C VAL A 155 12.91 -11.62 5.53
N ARG A 156 12.53 -12.42 4.52
CA ARG A 156 12.05 -11.94 3.22
C ARG A 156 10.55 -12.11 3.06
N TYR A 157 9.93 -11.22 2.24
CA TYR A 157 8.52 -11.34 1.91
C TYR A 157 8.21 -10.83 0.50
N HIS A 158 7.69 -11.69 -0.35
CA HIS A 158 7.15 -11.34 -1.66
C HIS A 158 6.18 -12.40 -2.17
N ALA A 159 5.38 -12.06 -3.17
CA ALA A 159 4.31 -12.92 -3.68
C ALA A 159 4.80 -14.25 -4.32
N GLY A 160 6.10 -14.36 -4.64
CA GLY A 160 6.71 -15.58 -5.20
C GLY A 160 7.12 -16.62 -4.18
N LEU A 161 7.05 -16.32 -2.88
CA LEU A 161 7.36 -17.28 -1.82
C LEU A 161 6.23 -18.30 -1.65
N ASP A 162 6.59 -19.49 -1.16
CA ASP A 162 5.63 -20.46 -0.69
C ASP A 162 4.70 -19.85 0.39
N PRO A 163 3.39 -20.16 0.40
CA PRO A 163 2.45 -19.57 1.35
C PRO A 163 2.81 -19.84 2.83
N GLU A 164 3.39 -21.01 3.14
CA GLU A 164 3.80 -21.34 4.51
C GLU A 164 5.06 -20.55 4.92
N GLU A 165 6.05 -20.44 4.04
CA GLU A 165 7.24 -19.62 4.26
C GLU A 165 6.84 -18.16 4.45
N ARG A 166 5.96 -17.65 3.58
CA ARG A 166 5.47 -16.27 3.66
C ARG A 166 4.79 -15.97 4.99
N ARG A 167 3.94 -16.90 5.46
CA ARG A 167 3.26 -16.75 6.77
C ARG A 167 4.27 -16.81 7.90
N ARG A 168 5.20 -17.78 7.89
CA ARG A 168 6.23 -17.90 8.92
C ARG A 168 7.09 -16.64 9.02
N ASN A 169 7.59 -16.14 7.90
CA ASN A 169 8.42 -14.94 7.86
C ASN A 169 7.65 -13.70 8.37
N GLN A 170 6.37 -13.59 8.03
CA GLN A 170 5.50 -12.54 8.57
C GLN A 170 5.34 -12.67 10.09
N ASP A 171 5.06 -13.88 10.59
CA ASP A 171 4.92 -14.14 12.03
C ASP A 171 6.24 -13.86 12.76
N ASP A 172 7.39 -14.24 12.18
CA ASP A 172 8.70 -13.98 12.76
C ASP A 172 8.99 -12.48 12.90
N PHE A 173 8.58 -11.68 11.93
CA PHE A 173 8.71 -10.23 12.03
C PHE A 173 7.69 -9.62 12.99
N VAL A 174 6.43 -10.01 12.95
CA VAL A 174 5.37 -9.47 13.81
C VAL A 174 5.63 -9.76 15.29
N TYR A 175 6.16 -10.95 15.61
CA TYR A 175 6.46 -11.36 17.00
C TYR A 175 7.91 -11.11 17.41
N ASP A 176 8.64 -10.22 16.74
CA ASP A 176 10.01 -9.79 17.06
C ASP A 176 11.07 -10.92 17.07
N ARG A 177 10.80 -12.06 16.42
CA ARG A 177 11.78 -13.12 16.19
C ARG A 177 12.78 -12.73 15.08
N ALA A 178 12.33 -11.94 14.13
CA ALA A 178 13.18 -11.27 13.13
C ALA A 178 13.01 -9.76 13.28
N ARG A 179 14.11 -9.01 13.28
CA ARG A 179 14.09 -7.55 13.41
C ARG A 179 13.89 -6.81 12.10
N ILE A 180 14.28 -7.42 11.00
CA ILE A 180 14.29 -6.79 9.68
C ILE A 180 13.40 -7.60 8.74
N MET A 181 12.44 -6.92 8.12
CA MET A 181 11.67 -7.46 7.01
C MET A 181 12.16 -6.85 5.70
N VAL A 182 12.65 -7.66 4.77
CA VAL A 182 12.97 -7.23 3.40
C VAL A 182 11.84 -7.67 2.49
N ALA A 183 11.17 -6.73 1.82
CA ALA A 183 9.94 -7.07 1.13
C ALA A 183 9.69 -6.26 -0.16
N THR A 184 8.85 -6.80 -1.03
CA THR A 184 8.17 -6.01 -2.05
C THR A 184 6.93 -5.33 -1.44
N ASN A 185 6.24 -4.48 -2.21
CA ASN A 185 4.94 -3.90 -1.85
C ASN A 185 3.84 -4.92 -1.51
N ALA A 186 4.05 -6.21 -1.82
CA ALA A 186 3.16 -7.29 -1.38
C ALA A 186 3.11 -7.44 0.16
N PHE A 187 4.14 -6.98 0.87
CA PHE A 187 4.15 -6.91 2.32
C PHE A 187 3.53 -5.60 2.78
N GLY A 188 2.30 -5.64 3.20
CA GLY A 188 1.72 -4.38 3.61
C GLY A 188 0.27 -4.44 4.04
N MET A 189 -0.65 -4.86 3.21
CA MET A 189 -2.07 -4.90 3.57
C MET A 189 -2.29 -5.84 4.75
N GLY A 190 -2.95 -5.34 5.81
CA GLY A 190 -3.31 -6.14 6.98
C GLY A 190 -2.18 -6.40 7.99
N ILE A 191 -1.02 -5.75 7.87
CA ILE A 191 0.06 -5.87 8.85
C ILE A 191 -0.11 -4.83 9.94
N ASP A 192 -0.33 -5.32 11.15
CA ASP A 192 -0.46 -4.50 12.34
C ASP A 192 0.70 -4.77 13.30
N LYS A 193 1.85 -4.15 13.00
CA LYS A 193 3.03 -4.09 13.87
C LYS A 193 3.26 -2.62 14.22
N SER A 194 3.06 -2.27 15.48
CA SER A 194 3.14 -0.88 15.94
C SER A 194 4.57 -0.36 16.09
N ASN A 195 5.50 -1.23 16.49
CA ASN A 195 6.88 -0.89 16.84
C ASN A 195 7.87 -0.95 15.65
N VAL A 196 7.44 -0.54 14.46
CA VAL A 196 8.32 -0.38 13.30
C VAL A 196 9.06 0.95 13.44
N SER A 197 10.35 0.93 13.76
CA SER A 197 11.15 2.13 14.02
C SER A 197 11.78 2.72 12.77
N PHE A 198 11.80 1.99 11.65
CA PHE A 198 12.24 2.52 10.36
C PHE A 198 11.58 1.84 9.18
N VAL A 199 11.45 2.59 8.09
CA VAL A 199 11.17 2.08 6.76
C VAL A 199 12.23 2.61 5.80
N LEU A 200 13.00 1.70 5.21
CA LEU A 200 13.98 2.04 4.18
C LEU A 200 13.44 1.60 2.81
N HIS A 201 13.38 2.53 1.87
CA HIS A 201 13.10 2.19 0.48
C HIS A 201 14.43 1.99 -0.25
N TYR A 202 14.81 0.73 -0.46
CA TYR A 202 16.01 0.35 -1.22
C TYR A 202 15.93 0.79 -2.67
N ASN A 203 14.72 0.75 -3.23
CA ASN A 203 14.39 1.30 -4.54
C ASN A 203 13.26 2.32 -4.41
N MET A 204 13.23 3.31 -5.30
CA MET A 204 12.18 4.30 -5.35
C MET A 204 10.84 3.65 -5.75
N PRO A 205 9.76 3.83 -4.99
CA PRO A 205 8.42 3.43 -5.37
C PRO A 205 7.93 4.13 -6.64
N LYS A 206 6.91 3.58 -7.30
CA LYS A 206 6.39 4.12 -8.56
C LYS A 206 5.64 5.46 -8.40
N ASN A 207 5.12 5.75 -7.20
CA ASN A 207 4.34 6.97 -6.91
C ASN A 207 4.43 7.35 -5.43
N ILE A 208 4.01 8.57 -5.11
CA ILE A 208 4.03 9.16 -3.76
C ILE A 208 3.04 8.44 -2.83
N GLU A 209 1.89 8.02 -3.34
CA GLU A 209 0.87 7.35 -2.54
C GLU A 209 1.38 6.01 -2.00
N SER A 210 2.02 5.19 -2.86
CA SER A 210 2.68 3.94 -2.42
C SER A 210 3.80 4.23 -1.43
N TYR A 211 4.65 5.22 -1.72
CA TYR A 211 5.70 5.64 -0.80
C TYR A 211 5.14 6.02 0.57
N TYR A 212 4.11 6.88 0.60
CA TYR A 212 3.51 7.34 1.84
C TYR A 212 2.82 6.22 2.62
N GLN A 213 2.12 5.32 1.94
CA GLN A 213 1.47 4.15 2.53
C GLN A 213 2.49 3.18 3.15
N GLU A 214 3.62 2.95 2.47
CA GLU A 214 4.71 2.10 2.94
C GLU A 214 5.47 2.76 4.09
N ALA A 215 5.85 4.03 3.95
CA ALA A 215 6.50 4.81 5.00
C ALA A 215 5.63 4.96 6.25
N GLY A 216 4.32 5.11 6.07
CA GLY A 216 3.33 5.23 7.16
C GLY A 216 3.18 4.01 8.06
N ARG A 217 3.88 2.90 7.76
CA ARG A 217 3.97 1.74 8.64
C ARG A 217 4.91 1.98 9.82
N ALA A 218 5.85 2.91 9.67
CA ALA A 218 6.74 3.31 10.74
C ALA A 218 6.02 4.12 11.82
N GLY A 219 6.46 4.00 13.06
CA GLY A 219 6.05 4.82 14.19
C GLY A 219 4.54 4.83 14.47
N ARG A 220 3.84 3.72 14.31
CA ARG A 220 2.40 3.63 14.64
C ARG A 220 2.13 3.72 16.14
N ASP A 221 3.13 3.42 16.94
CA ASP A 221 3.15 3.60 18.41
C ASP A 221 3.30 5.06 18.83
N GLY A 222 3.56 5.98 17.89
CA GLY A 222 3.82 7.40 18.15
C GLY A 222 5.29 7.73 18.40
N GLU A 223 6.16 6.72 18.50
CA GLU A 223 7.59 6.93 18.71
C GLU A 223 8.28 7.47 17.44
N PRO A 224 9.42 8.18 17.59
CA PRO A 224 10.18 8.65 16.44
C PRO A 224 10.64 7.52 15.54
N ALA A 225 10.39 7.67 14.24
CA ALA A 225 10.76 6.65 13.26
C ALA A 225 11.32 7.28 11.98
N ASP A 226 12.22 6.54 11.31
CA ASP A 226 12.92 7.00 10.10
C ASP A 226 12.29 6.41 8.83
N CYS A 227 12.00 7.28 7.87
CA CYS A 227 11.54 6.91 6.52
C CYS A 227 12.58 7.39 5.52
N ILE A 228 13.48 6.51 5.07
CA ILE A 228 14.61 6.87 4.22
C ILE A 228 14.47 6.23 2.85
N LEU A 229 14.53 7.05 1.82
CA LEU A 229 14.55 6.61 0.41
C LEU A 229 15.99 6.61 -0.11
N LEU A 230 16.46 5.47 -0.60
CA LEU A 230 17.74 5.34 -1.30
C LEU A 230 17.50 5.54 -2.81
N TYR A 231 17.60 6.78 -3.26
CA TYR A 231 17.33 7.17 -4.63
C TYR A 231 18.47 6.80 -5.59
N SER A 232 18.10 6.35 -6.78
CA SER A 232 18.98 6.19 -7.92
C SER A 232 18.22 6.50 -9.22
N GLY A 233 18.84 7.16 -10.16
CA GLY A 233 18.24 7.38 -11.49
C GLY A 233 17.88 6.08 -12.23
N ARG A 234 18.53 4.96 -11.91
CA ARG A 234 18.18 3.64 -12.42
C ARG A 234 16.78 3.19 -11.97
N ASP A 235 16.35 3.59 -10.77
CA ASP A 235 15.01 3.25 -10.27
C ASP A 235 13.91 3.87 -11.14
N VAL A 236 14.13 5.09 -11.64
CA VAL A 236 13.21 5.76 -12.57
C VAL A 236 13.07 4.95 -13.86
N ILE A 237 14.20 4.54 -14.45
CA ILE A 237 14.20 3.72 -15.68
C ILE A 237 13.49 2.38 -15.45
N THR A 238 13.76 1.72 -14.33
CA THR A 238 13.14 0.44 -14.00
C THR A 238 11.63 0.60 -13.80
N ASN A 239 11.18 1.61 -13.06
CA ASN A 239 9.76 1.89 -12.88
C ASN A 239 9.07 2.23 -14.20
N GLN A 240 9.73 3.04 -15.07
CA GLN A 240 9.21 3.36 -16.39
C GLN A 240 9.02 2.09 -17.24
N PHE A 241 10.01 1.19 -17.24
CA PHE A 241 9.94 -0.10 -17.92
C PHE A 241 8.77 -0.95 -17.39
N LEU A 242 8.61 -1.04 -16.07
CA LEU A 242 7.51 -1.81 -15.45
C LEU A 242 6.13 -1.24 -15.80
N ILE A 243 5.98 0.08 -15.89
CA ILE A 243 4.75 0.74 -16.34
C ILE A 243 4.47 0.39 -17.81
N ASP A 244 5.49 0.45 -18.66
CA ASP A 244 5.34 0.16 -20.09
C ASP A 244 5.04 -1.33 -20.38
N GLN A 245 5.54 -2.23 -19.53
CA GLN A 245 5.35 -3.68 -19.62
C GLN A 245 4.16 -4.21 -18.78
N SER A 246 3.37 -3.32 -18.16
CA SER A 246 2.21 -3.76 -17.38
C SER A 246 1.24 -4.58 -18.23
N GLU A 247 0.82 -5.74 -17.70
CA GLU A 247 -0.13 -6.62 -18.39
C GLU A 247 -1.45 -5.86 -18.63
N PRO A 248 -2.03 -5.99 -19.83
CA PRO A 248 -3.32 -5.41 -20.12
C PRO A 248 -4.41 -5.98 -19.19
N ASN A 249 -5.21 -5.10 -18.59
CA ASN A 249 -6.39 -5.53 -17.84
C ASN A 249 -7.52 -5.86 -18.83
N PRO A 250 -8.02 -7.11 -18.88
CA PRO A 250 -9.05 -7.52 -19.83
C PRO A 250 -10.39 -6.78 -19.64
N ASP A 251 -10.62 -6.21 -18.47
CA ASP A 251 -11.85 -5.47 -18.13
C ASP A 251 -11.82 -4.00 -18.61
N LEU A 252 -10.73 -3.55 -19.23
CA LEU A 252 -10.52 -2.17 -19.66
C LEU A 252 -10.32 -2.08 -21.19
N SER A 253 -10.86 -1.01 -21.79
CA SER A 253 -10.60 -0.72 -23.20
C SER A 253 -9.13 -0.33 -23.43
N PRO A 254 -8.60 -0.47 -24.67
CA PRO A 254 -7.24 -0.02 -25.00
C PRO A 254 -7.00 1.46 -24.67
N GLU A 255 -8.00 2.32 -24.87
CA GLU A 255 -7.96 3.74 -24.57
C GLU A 255 -7.82 3.98 -23.06
N GLN A 256 -8.64 3.30 -22.25
CA GLN A 256 -8.58 3.37 -20.79
C GLN A 256 -7.23 2.88 -20.26
N GLN A 257 -6.68 1.81 -20.82
CA GLN A 257 -5.36 1.31 -20.45
C GLN A 257 -4.25 2.30 -20.81
N ALA A 258 -4.34 2.96 -21.97
CA ALA A 258 -3.38 3.99 -22.37
C ALA A 258 -3.43 5.20 -21.42
N GLU A 259 -4.63 5.61 -21.02
CA GLU A 259 -4.84 6.70 -20.06
C GLU A 259 -4.26 6.38 -18.69
N ILE A 260 -4.49 5.17 -18.17
CA ILE A 260 -3.91 4.72 -16.89
C ILE A 260 -2.38 4.72 -16.97
N ARG A 261 -1.80 4.18 -18.04
CA ARG A 261 -0.34 4.22 -18.24
C ARG A 261 0.22 5.64 -18.25
N GLN A 262 -0.46 6.56 -18.91
CA GLN A 262 -0.03 7.96 -18.94
C GLN A 262 -0.08 8.59 -17.54
N ARG A 263 -1.09 8.30 -16.76
CA ARG A 263 -1.21 8.74 -15.36
C ARG A 263 -0.12 8.15 -14.47
N ASP A 264 0.19 6.85 -14.63
CA ASP A 264 1.26 6.21 -13.87
C ASP A 264 2.63 6.84 -14.19
N LYS A 265 2.88 7.25 -15.44
CA LYS A 265 4.07 8.01 -15.82
C LYS A 265 4.12 9.39 -15.15
N GLU A 266 2.99 10.07 -15.07
CA GLU A 266 2.92 11.37 -14.39
C GLU A 266 3.17 11.22 -12.88
N ARG A 267 2.59 10.20 -12.24
CA ARG A 267 2.84 9.88 -10.81
C ARG A 267 4.32 9.54 -10.56
N LEU A 268 4.93 8.76 -11.46
CA LEU A 268 6.37 8.47 -11.39
C LEU A 268 7.19 9.75 -11.49
N ARG A 269 6.79 10.70 -12.33
CA ARG A 269 7.43 12.02 -12.44
C ARG A 269 7.33 12.79 -11.12
N GLN A 270 6.15 12.81 -10.49
CA GLN A 270 5.94 13.45 -9.18
C GLN A 270 6.81 12.80 -8.08
N MET A 271 6.87 11.46 -8.07
CA MET A 271 7.76 10.74 -7.15
C MET A 271 9.25 11.06 -7.39
N THR A 272 9.64 11.25 -8.65
CA THR A 272 11.01 11.67 -9.00
C THR A 272 11.29 13.09 -8.52
N PHE A 273 10.34 14.02 -8.63
CA PHE A 273 10.47 15.38 -8.09
C PHE A 273 10.60 15.35 -6.55
N TYR A 274 9.82 14.53 -5.87
CA TYR A 274 9.97 14.31 -4.43
C TYR A 274 11.38 13.82 -4.08
N ALA A 275 11.86 12.78 -4.79
CA ALA A 275 13.16 12.17 -4.52
C ALA A 275 14.37 13.10 -4.84
N THR A 276 14.17 14.13 -5.64
CA THR A 276 15.20 15.11 -6.03
C THR A 276 14.96 16.51 -5.44
N ALA A 277 13.94 16.64 -4.57
CA ALA A 277 13.58 17.93 -3.98
C ALA A 277 14.67 18.43 -3.01
N HIS A 278 14.93 19.75 -3.05
CA HIS A 278 15.79 20.46 -2.10
C HIS A 278 14.99 21.19 -1.00
N SER A 279 13.67 21.07 -1.04
CA SER A 279 12.74 21.63 -0.05
C SER A 279 12.40 20.62 1.06
N CYS A 280 11.61 21.03 2.04
CA CYS A 280 11.13 20.15 3.10
C CYS A 280 10.29 19.00 2.51
N LEU A 281 10.77 17.76 2.66
CA LEU A 281 10.09 16.57 2.13
C LEU A 281 8.72 16.35 2.76
N ARG A 282 8.55 16.65 4.06
CA ARG A 282 7.26 16.61 4.74
C ARG A 282 6.27 17.59 4.12
N GLU A 283 6.68 18.83 3.89
CA GLU A 283 5.84 19.84 3.26
C GLU A 283 5.43 19.43 1.84
N PHE A 284 6.35 18.81 1.11
CA PHE A 284 6.03 18.27 -0.22
C PHE A 284 4.90 17.25 -0.15
N LEU A 285 4.97 16.29 0.77
CA LEU A 285 3.92 15.28 0.98
C LEU A 285 2.58 15.91 1.38
N LEU A 286 2.60 16.86 2.33
CA LEU A 286 1.37 17.53 2.80
C LEU A 286 0.70 18.38 1.72
N ARG A 287 1.45 18.90 0.76
CA ARG A 287 0.89 19.62 -0.40
C ARG A 287 0.37 18.70 -1.49
N TYR A 288 0.90 17.48 -1.55
CA TYR A 288 0.48 16.48 -2.54
C TYR A 288 -0.91 15.92 -2.22
N PHE A 289 -1.19 15.64 -0.96
CA PHE A 289 -2.46 15.11 -0.48
C PHE A 289 -3.45 16.22 -0.07
#